data_8aae6b5e2c8145116177cd86af000bed
#
_entry.id   8aae6b5e2c8145116177cd86af000bed
#
_cell.length_a   1.000
_cell.length_b   1.000
_cell.length_c   1.000
_cell.angle_alpha   90.00
_cell.angle_beta   90.00
_cell.angle_gamma   90.00
#
_symmetry.space_group_name_H-M   'P 1'
#
loop_
_entity.id
_entity.type
_entity.pdbx_description
1 polymer ?
#
loop_
_entity_poly.entity_id
_entity_poly.type
_entity_poly.pdbx_seq_one_letter_code
_entity_poly.pdbx_strand_id
1 'polypeptide(L)'
;MKQYDLIVIGGGPAGLAAAIAAHKNGVSNLLILERDQELGGILNQCIHNGFGLHTFQEELTGPEYASRFIDEALALEIPYKLSTMVLDISTDASTGLHCVTAMNRTDGLLQLPCRSVILAMGCRERPRGALNIPGFRPAGIYTAGTAQRLVNMEGFLPGKEVVILGSGDIGLIMARRMTLEGAKVKAVAELMPYSGGLQRNIVQCLEDFDIPLLLSHTVIDIQGKDRVTGITLAQVGPDRKPIPGTEQNIPCDTLLLSCGLIPENELSTKLGVSLSPVTGGPLVNESLETNVPGVFACGNVLHVHDLVDYVSEEAGRAGKFAAEYIRQTAGDRAGTASAEQNLTTQADSGASSASAGQGSTPLLRTVPSASRLFHRAASDTRFRSPFGCPIWRTRFWFVSASEAYSQTQY
;
A
#
# COMPACT_ATOMS: atom_id res chain seq x y z
N MET A 1 -26.84 -13.27 -4.46
CA MET A 1 -25.77 -12.58 -3.68
C MET A 1 -25.88 -11.08 -3.90
N LYS A 2 -25.59 -10.26 -2.88
CA LYS A 2 -25.55 -8.81 -3.05
C LYS A 2 -24.31 -8.44 -3.88
N GLN A 3 -24.49 -7.74 -4.99
CA GLN A 3 -23.41 -7.21 -5.82
C GLN A 3 -23.11 -5.77 -5.36
N TYR A 4 -21.83 -5.43 -5.31
CA TYR A 4 -21.37 -4.08 -4.99
C TYR A 4 -20.89 -3.37 -6.26
N ASP A 5 -20.96 -2.05 -6.26
CA ASP A 5 -20.31 -1.27 -7.31
C ASP A 5 -18.80 -1.13 -7.01
N LEU A 6 -18.43 -0.94 -5.73
CA LEU A 6 -17.06 -0.79 -5.30
C LEU A 6 -16.79 -1.58 -4.02
N ILE A 7 -15.66 -2.27 -3.95
CA ILE A 7 -15.10 -2.80 -2.71
C ILE A 7 -13.73 -2.17 -2.47
N VAL A 8 -13.55 -1.60 -1.28
CA VAL A 8 -12.28 -1.04 -0.82
C VAL A 8 -11.65 -2.03 0.16
N ILE A 9 -10.43 -2.47 -0.10
CA ILE A 9 -9.71 -3.43 0.74
C ILE A 9 -8.70 -2.69 1.61
N GLY A 10 -8.99 -2.60 2.89
CA GLY A 10 -8.27 -1.87 3.93
C GLY A 10 -9.05 -0.64 4.42
N GLY A 11 -9.23 -0.54 5.73
CA GLY A 11 -9.93 0.56 6.43
C GLY A 11 -8.96 1.55 7.08
N GLY A 12 -7.71 1.62 6.60
CA GLY A 12 -6.73 2.62 7.01
C GLY A 12 -6.93 3.97 6.29
N PRO A 13 -6.01 4.93 6.45
CA PRO A 13 -6.16 6.29 5.89
C PRO A 13 -6.41 6.30 4.37
N ALA A 14 -5.72 5.45 3.62
CA ALA A 14 -5.94 5.34 2.18
C ALA A 14 -7.35 4.83 1.84
N GLY A 15 -7.78 3.73 2.47
CA GLY A 15 -9.08 3.14 2.17
C GLY A 15 -10.25 4.03 2.57
N LEU A 16 -10.16 4.70 3.72
CA LEU A 16 -11.17 5.66 4.18
C LEU A 16 -11.28 6.86 3.22
N ALA A 17 -10.15 7.49 2.87
CA ALA A 17 -10.14 8.62 1.94
C ALA A 17 -10.68 8.24 0.55
N ALA A 18 -10.31 7.05 0.04
CA ALA A 18 -10.80 6.54 -1.24
C ALA A 18 -12.31 6.26 -1.22
N ALA A 19 -12.82 5.62 -0.16
CA ALA A 19 -14.23 5.31 -0.01
C ALA A 19 -15.09 6.58 0.09
N ILE A 20 -14.65 7.55 0.90
CA ILE A 20 -15.30 8.86 1.03
C ILE A 20 -15.35 9.58 -0.31
N ALA A 21 -14.21 9.63 -1.03
CA ALA A 21 -14.15 10.26 -2.33
C ALA A 21 -15.04 9.56 -3.36
N ALA A 22 -15.07 8.24 -3.39
CA ALA A 22 -15.97 7.49 -4.28
C ALA A 22 -17.44 7.76 -3.97
N HIS A 23 -17.82 7.76 -2.69
CA HIS A 23 -19.17 8.08 -2.24
C HIS A 23 -19.59 9.49 -2.65
N LYS A 24 -18.77 10.51 -2.39
CA LYS A 24 -19.00 11.90 -2.83
C LYS A 24 -19.12 12.07 -4.34
N ASN A 25 -18.55 11.14 -5.11
CA ASN A 25 -18.64 11.09 -6.56
C ASN A 25 -19.76 10.17 -7.08
N GLY A 26 -20.72 9.80 -6.23
CA GLY A 26 -21.98 9.15 -6.61
C GLY A 26 -21.99 7.62 -6.50
N VAL A 27 -20.98 6.98 -5.91
CA VAL A 27 -20.99 5.54 -5.64
C VAL A 27 -21.59 5.28 -4.26
N SER A 28 -22.88 4.95 -4.21
CA SER A 28 -23.59 4.68 -2.92
C SER A 28 -23.51 3.19 -2.51
N ASN A 29 -23.35 2.26 -3.46
CA ASN A 29 -23.28 0.83 -3.19
C ASN A 29 -21.82 0.37 -3.10
N LEU A 30 -21.14 0.78 -2.05
CA LEU A 30 -19.74 0.41 -1.77
C LEU A 30 -19.60 -0.30 -0.43
N LEU A 31 -18.45 -0.94 -0.20
CA LEU A 31 -18.14 -1.64 1.04
C LEU A 31 -16.65 -1.54 1.34
N ILE A 32 -16.29 -1.18 2.59
CA ILE A 32 -14.92 -1.27 3.10
C ILE A 32 -14.75 -2.61 3.81
N LEU A 33 -13.65 -3.33 3.53
CA LEU A 33 -13.25 -4.55 4.23
C LEU A 33 -11.98 -4.28 5.02
N GLU A 34 -12.07 -4.41 6.36
CA GLU A 34 -10.95 -4.20 7.27
C GLU A 34 -10.65 -5.48 8.07
N ARG A 35 -9.38 -5.91 8.07
CA ARG A 35 -8.94 -7.11 8.79
C ARG A 35 -8.83 -6.93 10.30
N ASP A 36 -8.59 -5.69 10.76
CA ASP A 36 -8.48 -5.38 12.18
C ASP A 36 -9.87 -5.20 12.83
N GLN A 37 -9.89 -5.04 14.13
CA GLN A 37 -11.11 -4.89 14.94
C GLN A 37 -11.70 -3.47 14.86
N GLU A 38 -10.96 -2.52 14.29
CA GLU A 38 -11.35 -1.12 14.16
C GLU A 38 -10.81 -0.50 12.86
N LEU A 39 -11.44 0.58 12.42
CA LEU A 39 -10.96 1.40 11.32
C LEU A 39 -9.79 2.28 11.77
N GLY A 40 -9.03 2.84 10.82
CA GLY A 40 -7.89 3.73 11.08
C GLY A 40 -6.53 3.11 10.73
N GLY A 41 -6.45 1.77 10.72
CA GLY A 41 -5.27 1.02 10.33
C GLY A 41 -4.05 1.36 11.19
N ILE A 42 -2.88 1.53 10.55
CA ILE A 42 -1.61 1.77 11.25
C ILE A 42 -1.60 3.06 12.09
N LEU A 43 -2.45 4.04 11.79
CA LEU A 43 -2.50 5.30 12.52
C LEU A 43 -2.92 5.14 13.97
N ASN A 44 -3.73 4.12 14.29
CA ASN A 44 -4.20 3.88 15.64
C ASN A 44 -3.06 3.63 16.64
N GLN A 45 -1.95 3.08 16.19
CA GLN A 45 -0.76 2.90 17.03
C GLN A 45 0.23 4.07 17.01
N CYS A 46 0.05 5.05 16.12
CA CYS A 46 0.96 6.19 15.94
C CYS A 46 0.55 7.35 16.85
N ILE A 47 0.72 7.20 18.17
CA ILE A 47 0.28 8.19 19.18
C ILE A 47 1.18 9.44 19.29
N HIS A 48 2.17 9.58 18.42
CA HIS A 48 3.02 10.77 18.31
C HIS A 48 2.43 11.81 17.36
N ASN A 49 2.88 13.05 17.45
CA ASN A 49 2.47 14.16 16.60
C ASN A 49 3.14 14.10 15.22
N GLY A 50 2.65 14.94 14.29
CA GLY A 50 3.22 15.17 12.97
C GLY A 50 2.31 14.78 11.81
N PHE A 51 1.04 14.51 12.08
CA PHE A 51 0.03 14.19 11.07
C PHE A 51 -0.90 15.40 10.84
N GLY A 52 -1.47 15.53 9.64
CA GLY A 52 -2.56 16.45 9.35
C GLY A 52 -2.16 17.88 8.98
N LEU A 53 -0.89 18.21 8.95
CA LEU A 53 -0.43 19.56 8.66
C LEU A 53 -0.86 20.07 7.28
N HIS A 54 -0.91 19.21 6.27
CA HIS A 54 -1.34 19.56 4.92
C HIS A 54 -2.85 19.42 4.74
N THR A 55 -3.44 18.33 5.24
CA THR A 55 -4.85 18.00 5.06
C THR A 55 -5.76 18.86 5.93
N PHE A 56 -5.42 19.03 7.20
CA PHE A 56 -6.26 19.70 8.20
C PHE A 56 -5.69 21.01 8.68
N GLN A 57 -4.45 21.36 8.34
CA GLN A 57 -3.71 22.52 8.84
C GLN A 57 -3.60 22.55 10.37
N GLU A 58 -3.60 21.37 10.96
CA GLU A 58 -3.47 21.11 12.39
C GLU A 58 -2.42 20.03 12.61
N GLU A 59 -1.66 20.11 13.69
CA GLU A 59 -0.75 19.05 14.09
C GLU A 59 -1.50 18.04 14.96
N LEU A 60 -1.74 16.87 14.42
CA LEU A 60 -2.52 15.79 15.03
C LEU A 60 -1.62 14.60 15.37
N THR A 61 -2.10 13.75 16.29
CA THR A 61 -1.62 12.39 16.45
C THR A 61 -2.24 11.48 15.39
N GLY A 62 -1.68 10.26 15.22
CA GLY A 62 -2.25 9.29 14.26
C GLY A 62 -3.71 8.95 14.52
N PRO A 63 -4.13 8.61 15.77
CA PRO A 63 -5.53 8.36 16.09
C PRO A 63 -6.46 9.56 15.84
N GLU A 64 -6.01 10.78 16.13
CA GLU A 64 -6.79 12.00 15.84
C GLU A 64 -6.97 12.21 14.34
N TYR A 65 -5.92 11.99 13.56
CA TYR A 65 -6.01 12.02 12.09
C TYR A 65 -6.98 10.95 11.56
N ALA A 66 -6.87 9.73 12.05
CA ALA A 66 -7.75 8.64 11.63
C ALA A 66 -9.21 8.93 11.99
N SER A 67 -9.48 9.47 13.19
CA SER A 67 -10.85 9.75 13.63
C SER A 67 -11.56 10.74 12.72
N ARG A 68 -10.86 11.76 12.16
CA ARG A 68 -11.46 12.70 11.21
C ARG A 68 -12.04 12.01 9.97
N PHE A 69 -11.33 11.04 9.41
CA PHE A 69 -11.81 10.26 8.26
C PHE A 69 -12.86 9.22 8.66
N ILE A 70 -12.73 8.61 9.84
CA ILE A 70 -13.70 7.66 10.36
C ILE A 70 -15.04 8.36 10.59
N ASP A 71 -15.04 9.52 11.27
CA ASP A 71 -16.24 10.30 11.54
C ASP A 71 -16.94 10.74 10.25
N GLU A 72 -16.17 11.12 9.23
CA GLU A 72 -16.71 11.47 7.92
C GLU A 72 -17.32 10.25 7.22
N ALA A 73 -16.66 9.10 7.24
CA ALA A 73 -17.18 7.87 6.66
C ALA A 73 -18.48 7.41 7.34
N LEU A 74 -18.55 7.55 8.67
CA LEU A 74 -19.76 7.25 9.46
C LEU A 74 -20.89 8.25 9.16
N ALA A 75 -20.60 9.53 9.06
CA ALA A 75 -21.57 10.56 8.69
C ALA A 75 -22.17 10.35 7.28
N LEU A 76 -21.40 9.76 6.37
CA LEU A 76 -21.83 9.37 5.03
C LEU A 76 -22.48 7.98 4.99
N GLU A 77 -22.65 7.32 6.15
CA GLU A 77 -23.21 5.98 6.27
C GLU A 77 -22.52 4.93 5.37
N ILE A 78 -21.20 5.08 5.15
CA ILE A 78 -20.41 4.15 4.34
C ILE A 78 -20.34 2.79 5.05
N PRO A 79 -20.84 1.69 4.44
CA PRO A 79 -20.82 0.38 5.06
C PRO A 79 -19.40 -0.20 5.12
N TYR A 80 -19.08 -0.84 6.23
CA TYR A 80 -17.80 -1.52 6.44
C TYR A 80 -17.97 -2.85 7.17
N LYS A 81 -16.99 -3.74 7.04
CA LYS A 81 -16.88 -4.98 7.81
C LYS A 81 -15.51 -5.05 8.47
N LEU A 82 -15.49 -5.11 9.79
CA LEU A 82 -14.29 -5.29 10.61
C LEU A 82 -13.97 -6.76 10.79
N SER A 83 -12.77 -7.06 11.29
CA SER A 83 -12.27 -8.43 11.52
C SER A 83 -12.48 -9.33 10.29
N THR A 84 -12.42 -8.75 9.09
CA THR A 84 -12.75 -9.40 7.82
C THR A 84 -11.49 -9.44 6.95
N MET A 85 -10.90 -10.63 6.84
CA MET A 85 -9.71 -10.87 6.03
C MET A 85 -10.10 -11.20 4.59
N VAL A 86 -9.56 -10.43 3.64
CA VAL A 86 -9.63 -10.78 2.22
C VAL A 86 -8.60 -11.85 1.90
N LEU A 87 -9.03 -12.94 1.29
CA LEU A 87 -8.21 -14.10 0.98
C LEU A 87 -7.80 -14.17 -0.48
N ASP A 88 -8.70 -13.71 -1.36
CA ASP A 88 -8.49 -13.77 -2.81
C ASP A 88 -9.34 -12.74 -3.55
N ILE A 89 -8.92 -12.41 -4.76
CA ILE A 89 -9.66 -11.58 -5.71
C ILE A 89 -9.56 -12.26 -7.07
N SER A 90 -10.68 -12.52 -7.71
CA SER A 90 -10.74 -13.09 -9.05
C SER A 90 -11.57 -12.20 -9.97
N THR A 91 -11.33 -12.32 -11.27
CA THR A 91 -12.10 -11.63 -12.31
C THR A 91 -12.75 -12.67 -13.23
N ASP A 92 -14.05 -12.55 -13.40
CA ASP A 92 -14.80 -13.34 -14.40
C ASP A 92 -14.56 -12.76 -15.79
N ALA A 93 -13.88 -13.52 -16.64
CA ALA A 93 -13.50 -13.09 -17.98
C ALA A 93 -14.72 -12.83 -18.88
N SER A 94 -15.89 -13.43 -18.60
CA SER A 94 -17.10 -13.27 -19.42
C SER A 94 -17.88 -12.00 -19.11
N THR A 95 -17.89 -11.60 -17.83
CA THR A 95 -18.66 -10.45 -17.33
C THR A 95 -17.80 -9.24 -17.01
N GLY A 96 -16.49 -9.43 -16.84
CA GLY A 96 -15.58 -8.41 -16.32
C GLY A 96 -15.83 -8.04 -14.85
N LEU A 97 -16.67 -8.79 -14.13
CA LEU A 97 -16.91 -8.57 -12.72
C LEU A 97 -15.78 -9.19 -11.87
N HIS A 98 -15.43 -8.50 -10.81
CA HIS A 98 -14.55 -9.05 -9.79
C HIS A 98 -15.34 -9.78 -8.72
N CYS A 99 -14.73 -10.79 -8.11
CA CYS A 99 -15.25 -11.45 -6.92
C CYS A 99 -14.20 -11.38 -5.82
N VAL A 100 -14.50 -10.65 -4.75
CA VAL A 100 -13.65 -10.59 -3.56
C VAL A 100 -14.07 -11.71 -2.61
N THR A 101 -13.15 -12.64 -2.34
CA THR A 101 -13.35 -13.71 -1.36
C THR A 101 -12.78 -13.25 -0.02
N ALA A 102 -13.61 -13.17 0.99
CA ALA A 102 -13.24 -12.72 2.33
C ALA A 102 -13.77 -13.69 3.40
N MET A 103 -13.24 -13.60 4.61
CA MET A 103 -13.66 -14.41 5.74
C MET A 103 -13.68 -13.62 7.04
N ASN A 104 -14.70 -13.82 7.85
CA ASN A 104 -14.76 -13.37 9.23
C ASN A 104 -15.45 -14.42 10.14
N ARG A 105 -15.47 -14.16 11.45
CA ARG A 105 -16.08 -15.10 12.41
C ARG A 105 -17.59 -15.10 12.36
N THR A 106 -18.24 -14.02 11.98
CA THR A 106 -19.68 -13.83 12.01
C THR A 106 -20.35 -14.39 10.77
N ASP A 107 -19.83 -14.04 9.59
CA ASP A 107 -20.43 -14.35 8.30
C ASP A 107 -19.82 -15.64 7.66
N GLY A 108 -18.69 -16.13 8.21
CA GLY A 108 -17.93 -17.22 7.62
C GLY A 108 -17.21 -16.79 6.33
N LEU A 109 -17.24 -17.66 5.31
CA LEU A 109 -16.67 -17.36 3.98
C LEU A 109 -17.66 -16.55 3.15
N LEU A 110 -17.20 -15.39 2.68
CA LEU A 110 -17.95 -14.45 1.86
C LEU A 110 -17.42 -14.45 0.43
N GLN A 111 -18.32 -14.46 -0.54
CA GLN A 111 -18.02 -14.15 -1.93
C GLN A 111 -18.80 -12.90 -2.32
N LEU A 112 -18.07 -11.83 -2.64
CA LEU A 112 -18.60 -10.48 -2.81
C LEU A 112 -18.32 -10.03 -4.24
N PRO A 113 -19.29 -10.23 -5.17
CA PRO A 113 -19.14 -9.72 -6.54
C PRO A 113 -19.19 -8.20 -6.56
N CYS A 114 -18.30 -7.60 -7.35
CA CYS A 114 -18.22 -6.15 -7.49
C CYS A 114 -17.74 -5.74 -8.87
N ARG A 115 -17.97 -4.47 -9.23
CA ARG A 115 -17.58 -3.88 -10.52
C ARG A 115 -16.17 -3.31 -10.47
N SER A 116 -15.76 -2.82 -9.32
CA SER A 116 -14.44 -2.20 -9.13
C SER A 116 -13.89 -2.54 -7.75
N VAL A 117 -12.57 -2.55 -7.63
CA VAL A 117 -11.82 -2.81 -6.39
C VAL A 117 -10.77 -1.73 -6.20
N ILE A 118 -10.67 -1.18 -5.00
CA ILE A 118 -9.53 -0.34 -4.59
C ILE A 118 -8.66 -1.14 -3.60
N LEU A 119 -7.40 -1.31 -3.98
CA LEU A 119 -6.37 -1.94 -3.17
C LEU A 119 -5.75 -0.86 -2.25
N ALA A 120 -6.01 -0.97 -0.94
CA ALA A 120 -5.53 -0.02 0.08
C ALA A 120 -4.94 -0.76 1.30
N MET A 121 -4.32 -1.95 1.07
CA MET A 121 -3.83 -2.84 2.11
C MET A 121 -2.57 -2.34 2.83
N GLY A 122 -1.98 -1.23 2.38
CA GLY A 122 -0.80 -0.64 2.98
C GLY A 122 0.49 -1.44 2.75
N CYS A 123 1.36 -1.44 3.74
CA CYS A 123 2.66 -2.11 3.69
C CYS A 123 2.94 -2.85 5.01
N ARG A 124 3.95 -3.72 5.01
CA ARG A 124 4.51 -4.36 6.19
C ARG A 124 5.98 -4.01 6.36
N GLU A 125 6.46 -4.06 7.59
CA GLU A 125 7.88 -3.88 7.86
C GLU A 125 8.69 -5.09 7.37
N ARG A 126 9.92 -4.83 6.96
CA ARG A 126 10.86 -5.88 6.55
C ARG A 126 11.25 -6.74 7.74
N PRO A 127 10.90 -8.03 7.77
CA PRO A 127 11.20 -8.91 8.89
C PRO A 127 12.66 -9.37 8.89
N ARG A 128 13.13 -9.89 10.03
CA ARG A 128 14.49 -10.43 10.19
C ARG A 128 14.90 -11.41 9.08
N GLY A 129 13.97 -12.27 8.64
CA GLY A 129 14.23 -13.24 7.57
C GLY A 129 14.59 -12.60 6.23
N ALA A 130 13.98 -11.46 5.90
CA ALA A 130 14.29 -10.72 4.67
C ALA A 130 15.60 -9.93 4.77
N LEU A 131 16.06 -9.63 6.00
CA LEU A 131 17.34 -8.95 6.26
C LEU A 131 18.52 -9.93 6.30
N ASN A 132 18.27 -11.24 6.35
CA ASN A 132 19.29 -12.29 6.45
C ASN A 132 20.32 -12.08 7.58
N ILE A 133 19.89 -11.50 8.72
CA ILE A 133 20.78 -11.30 9.87
C ILE A 133 21.20 -12.68 10.40
N PRO A 134 22.50 -12.96 10.54
CA PRO A 134 23.00 -14.22 11.09
C PRO A 134 22.62 -14.43 12.56
N GLY A 135 22.91 -15.62 13.09
CA GLY A 135 22.69 -15.96 14.48
C GLY A 135 21.37 -16.66 14.76
N PHE A 136 21.02 -16.76 16.04
CA PHE A 136 19.84 -17.46 16.53
C PHE A 136 18.54 -16.73 16.20
N ARG A 137 17.41 -17.40 16.42
CA ARG A 137 16.05 -16.88 16.21
C ARG A 137 15.21 -16.97 17.49
N PRO A 138 15.68 -16.41 18.59
CA PRO A 138 14.98 -16.46 19.86
C PRO A 138 13.79 -15.46 19.87
N ALA A 139 12.97 -15.52 20.94
CA ALA A 139 12.06 -14.44 21.27
C ALA A 139 12.85 -13.13 21.54
N GLY A 140 12.19 -11.97 21.41
CA GLY A 140 12.82 -10.66 21.64
C GLY A 140 13.28 -9.96 20.35
N ILE A 141 13.03 -10.54 19.17
CA ILE A 141 13.28 -9.88 17.89
C ILE A 141 11.93 -9.42 17.35
N TYR A 142 11.72 -8.12 17.23
CA TYR A 142 10.48 -7.51 16.70
C TYR A 142 10.81 -6.47 15.64
N THR A 143 9.87 -6.20 14.76
CA THR A 143 9.92 -4.96 13.98
C THR A 143 9.50 -3.79 14.85
N ALA A 144 9.94 -2.57 14.51
CA ALA A 144 9.66 -1.39 15.32
C ALA A 144 8.15 -1.08 15.41
N GLY A 145 7.41 -1.27 14.30
CA GLY A 145 5.95 -1.10 14.29
C GLY A 145 5.22 -2.19 15.08
N THR A 146 5.71 -3.44 15.10
CA THR A 146 5.16 -4.46 16.01
C THR A 146 5.36 -4.07 17.46
N ALA A 147 6.56 -3.58 17.82
CA ALA A 147 6.81 -3.08 19.17
C ALA A 147 5.94 -1.86 19.51
N GLN A 148 5.70 -0.98 18.53
CA GLN A 148 4.81 0.17 18.66
C GLN A 148 3.36 -0.27 18.99
N ARG A 149 2.84 -1.27 18.28
CA ARG A 149 1.52 -1.83 18.57
C ARG A 149 1.46 -2.44 19.98
N LEU A 150 2.43 -3.27 20.33
CA LEU A 150 2.51 -3.90 21.66
C LEU A 150 2.48 -2.86 22.78
N VAL A 151 3.26 -1.78 22.67
CA VAL A 151 3.34 -0.75 23.68
C VAL A 151 2.11 0.15 23.68
N ASN A 152 1.70 0.66 22.51
CA ASN A 152 0.72 1.74 22.43
C ASN A 152 -0.73 1.25 22.43
N MET A 153 -1.00 0.03 21.95
CA MET A 153 -2.36 -0.50 21.88
C MET A 153 -2.61 -1.65 22.86
N GLU A 154 -1.61 -2.52 23.06
CA GLU A 154 -1.78 -3.73 23.85
C GLU A 154 -1.27 -3.57 25.30
N GLY A 155 -0.50 -2.51 25.60
CA GLY A 155 0.06 -2.24 26.94
C GLY A 155 1.19 -3.18 27.36
N PHE A 156 1.89 -3.83 26.40
CA PHE A 156 2.99 -4.73 26.69
C PHE A 156 4.33 -4.11 26.34
N LEU A 157 5.27 -4.15 27.30
CA LEU A 157 6.65 -3.78 27.05
C LEU A 157 7.42 -4.98 26.47
N PRO A 158 7.89 -4.94 25.21
CA PRO A 158 8.51 -6.09 24.55
C PRO A 158 9.87 -6.48 25.12
N GLY A 159 10.54 -5.58 25.85
CA GLY A 159 11.80 -5.86 26.54
C GLY A 159 12.30 -4.69 27.37
N LYS A 160 13.35 -4.95 28.17
CA LYS A 160 13.92 -3.97 29.11
C LYS A 160 15.24 -3.37 28.62
N GLU A 161 16.04 -4.13 27.91
CA GLU A 161 17.33 -3.71 27.35
C GLU A 161 17.29 -3.86 25.83
N VAL A 162 17.19 -2.74 25.12
CA VAL A 162 16.81 -2.69 23.72
C VAL A 162 17.95 -2.16 22.87
N VAL A 163 18.18 -2.80 21.72
CA VAL A 163 18.95 -2.24 20.62
C VAL A 163 18.01 -2.11 19.42
N ILE A 164 18.15 -1.03 18.66
CA ILE A 164 17.36 -0.78 17.46
C ILE A 164 18.28 -0.79 16.24
N LEU A 165 17.90 -1.53 15.20
CA LEU A 165 18.58 -1.52 13.91
C LEU A 165 17.73 -0.73 12.90
N GLY A 166 18.30 0.34 12.38
CA GLY A 166 17.67 1.30 11.48
C GLY A 166 17.26 2.59 12.18
N SER A 167 17.62 3.72 11.60
CA SER A 167 17.38 5.08 12.10
C SER A 167 16.34 5.85 11.29
N GLY A 168 15.41 5.15 10.64
CA GLY A 168 14.19 5.76 10.11
C GLY A 168 13.27 6.25 11.23
N ASP A 169 12.30 7.12 10.93
CA ASP A 169 11.46 7.78 11.93
C ASP A 169 10.81 6.81 12.93
N ILE A 170 10.30 5.66 12.47
CA ILE A 170 9.68 4.67 13.35
C ILE A 170 10.71 4.14 14.38
N GLY A 171 11.96 3.89 13.95
CA GLY A 171 13.02 3.45 14.84
C GLY A 171 13.38 4.50 15.90
N LEU A 172 13.48 5.78 15.49
CA LEU A 172 13.76 6.90 16.39
C LEU A 172 12.61 7.12 17.37
N ILE A 173 11.38 7.16 16.90
CA ILE A 173 10.18 7.32 17.73
C ILE A 173 10.08 6.18 18.76
N MET A 174 10.38 4.95 18.34
CA MET A 174 10.35 3.82 19.26
C MET A 174 11.51 3.83 20.24
N ALA A 175 12.68 4.38 19.92
CA ALA A 175 13.75 4.60 20.89
C ALA A 175 13.26 5.48 22.05
N ARG A 176 12.67 6.62 21.73
CA ARG A 176 12.04 7.51 22.73
C ARG A 176 10.91 6.82 23.48
N ARG A 177 9.99 6.17 22.76
CA ARG A 177 8.80 5.55 23.37
C ARG A 177 9.18 4.45 24.36
N MET A 178 10.08 3.54 23.98
CA MET A 178 10.56 2.48 24.86
C MET A 178 11.24 3.03 26.12
N THR A 179 12.00 4.11 25.98
CA THR A 179 12.66 4.78 27.12
C THR A 179 11.63 5.38 28.06
N LEU A 180 10.59 6.03 27.56
CA LEU A 180 9.51 6.60 28.39
C LEU A 180 8.71 5.52 29.13
N GLU A 181 8.62 4.30 28.58
CA GLU A 181 8.00 3.14 29.24
C GLU A 181 8.95 2.40 30.19
N GLY A 182 10.16 2.92 30.42
CA GLY A 182 11.11 2.40 31.38
C GLY A 182 12.07 1.34 30.85
N ALA A 183 12.13 1.11 29.55
CA ALA A 183 13.21 0.32 28.95
C ALA A 183 14.49 1.14 28.81
N LYS A 184 15.63 0.48 28.79
CA LYS A 184 16.93 1.06 28.49
C LYS A 184 17.27 0.81 27.02
N VAL A 185 17.16 1.83 26.18
CA VAL A 185 17.64 1.76 24.81
C VAL A 185 19.15 2.00 24.80
N LYS A 186 19.92 0.99 24.40
CA LYS A 186 21.39 1.02 24.48
C LYS A 186 22.03 1.68 23.29
N ALA A 187 21.44 1.51 22.11
CA ALA A 187 21.90 2.14 20.87
C ALA A 187 20.84 2.05 19.78
N VAL A 188 20.91 2.97 18.84
CA VAL A 188 20.32 2.87 17.50
C VAL A 188 21.48 2.71 16.52
N ALA A 189 21.49 1.61 15.76
CA ALA A 189 22.50 1.32 14.75
C ALA A 189 21.93 1.57 13.34
N GLU A 190 22.69 2.22 12.49
CA GLU A 190 22.31 2.57 11.12
C GLU A 190 23.38 2.09 10.13
N LEU A 191 22.94 1.36 9.11
CA LEU A 191 23.81 0.85 8.05
C LEU A 191 24.47 1.96 7.24
N MET A 192 23.74 3.06 7.01
CA MET A 192 24.20 4.20 6.22
C MET A 192 25.08 5.14 7.07
N PRO A 193 25.94 5.96 6.44
CA PRO A 193 26.72 6.98 7.13
C PRO A 193 25.88 8.21 7.55
N TYR A 194 24.56 8.13 7.45
CA TYR A 194 23.60 9.16 7.82
C TYR A 194 22.29 8.50 8.27
N SER A 195 21.53 9.22 9.12
CA SER A 195 20.19 8.79 9.52
C SER A 195 19.19 9.00 8.40
N GLY A 196 18.24 8.06 8.24
CA GLY A 196 17.11 8.19 7.34
C GLY A 196 15.90 8.93 7.93
N GLY A 197 15.90 9.21 9.24
CA GLY A 197 14.83 9.91 9.92
C GLY A 197 14.98 11.43 9.89
N LEU A 198 13.91 12.13 10.21
CA LEU A 198 13.88 13.58 10.29
C LEU A 198 14.82 14.09 11.40
N GLN A 199 15.52 15.22 11.15
CA GLN A 199 16.43 15.83 12.13
C GLN A 199 15.73 16.11 13.47
N ARG A 200 14.47 16.56 13.43
CA ARG A 200 13.64 16.73 14.62
C ARG A 200 13.56 15.47 15.48
N ASN A 201 13.38 14.32 14.84
CA ASN A 201 13.28 13.05 15.55
C ASN A 201 14.63 12.58 16.09
N ILE A 202 15.75 12.91 15.43
CA ILE A 202 17.09 12.63 15.99
C ILE A 202 17.26 13.37 17.31
N VAL A 203 16.97 14.66 17.35
CA VAL A 203 17.06 15.49 18.56
C VAL A 203 16.12 14.96 19.64
N GLN A 204 14.80 14.95 19.36
CA GLN A 204 13.76 14.64 20.35
C GLN A 204 13.74 13.18 20.82
N CYS A 205 14.24 12.27 20.02
CA CYS A 205 14.14 10.84 20.31
C CYS A 205 15.46 10.21 20.76
N LEU A 206 16.60 10.80 20.40
CA LEU A 206 17.90 10.26 20.78
C LEU A 206 18.69 11.21 21.64
N GLU A 207 18.94 12.45 21.20
CA GLU A 207 19.80 13.42 21.92
C GLU A 207 19.21 13.78 23.28
N ASP A 208 17.90 14.08 23.35
CA ASP A 208 17.21 14.39 24.63
C ASP A 208 17.19 13.22 25.63
N PHE A 209 17.53 12.02 25.21
CA PHE A 209 17.55 10.80 26.02
C PHE A 209 18.94 10.15 26.15
N ASP A 210 19.99 10.82 25.65
CA ASP A 210 21.37 10.31 25.63
C ASP A 210 21.50 8.92 24.97
N ILE A 211 20.68 8.65 23.93
CA ILE A 211 20.71 7.39 23.19
C ILE A 211 21.73 7.50 22.05
N PRO A 212 22.78 6.67 22.03
CA PRO A 212 23.79 6.74 20.99
C PRO A 212 23.27 6.29 19.62
N LEU A 213 23.56 7.08 18.59
CA LEU A 213 23.35 6.76 17.18
C LEU A 213 24.66 6.28 16.56
N LEU A 214 24.73 5.01 16.21
CA LEU A 214 25.90 4.37 15.59
C LEU A 214 25.70 4.29 14.08
N LEU A 215 26.21 5.28 13.35
CA LEU A 215 26.19 5.30 11.89
C LEU A 215 27.22 4.36 11.30
N SER A 216 26.99 3.86 10.10
CA SER A 216 27.84 2.87 9.41
C SER A 216 28.04 1.59 10.26
N HIS A 217 26.98 1.11 10.92
CA HIS A 217 26.99 -0.11 11.73
C HIS A 217 25.83 -1.03 11.33
N THR A 218 26.04 -2.33 11.47
CA THR A 218 24.98 -3.32 11.28
C THR A 218 25.11 -4.46 12.30
N VAL A 219 24.01 -5.19 12.51
CA VAL A 219 23.99 -6.41 13.32
C VAL A 219 24.51 -7.57 12.50
N ILE A 220 25.57 -8.23 12.98
CA ILE A 220 26.20 -9.37 12.32
C ILE A 220 25.95 -10.70 12.99
N ASP A 221 25.46 -10.68 14.24
CA ASP A 221 25.10 -11.90 14.99
C ASP A 221 24.05 -11.58 16.05
N ILE A 222 23.18 -12.57 16.32
CA ILE A 222 22.16 -12.53 17.38
C ILE A 222 22.38 -13.71 18.30
N GLN A 223 22.53 -13.41 19.59
CA GLN A 223 22.82 -14.37 20.63
C GLN A 223 21.58 -14.71 21.46
N GLY A 224 21.54 -15.93 22.02
CA GLY A 224 20.45 -16.39 22.88
C GLY A 224 19.62 -17.50 22.21
N LYS A 225 19.20 -18.49 23.00
CA LYS A 225 18.41 -19.64 22.50
C LYS A 225 16.90 -19.41 22.67
N ASP A 226 16.47 -19.11 23.87
CA ASP A 226 15.03 -18.94 24.18
C ASP A 226 14.62 -17.46 23.98
N ARG A 227 15.47 -16.54 24.39
CA ARG A 227 15.33 -15.10 24.20
C ARG A 227 16.67 -14.49 23.81
N VAL A 228 16.65 -13.33 23.15
CA VAL A 228 17.85 -12.53 22.89
C VAL A 228 18.59 -12.25 24.19
N THR A 229 19.88 -12.54 24.24
CA THR A 229 20.79 -12.22 25.36
C THR A 229 21.82 -11.18 24.95
N GLY A 230 21.96 -10.92 23.68
CA GLY A 230 22.86 -9.92 23.12
C GLY A 230 22.88 -9.96 21.60
N ILE A 231 23.51 -8.95 21.03
CA ILE A 231 23.81 -8.85 19.61
C ILE A 231 25.26 -8.47 19.40
N THR A 232 25.81 -8.80 18.24
CA THR A 232 27.09 -8.28 17.80
C THR A 232 26.87 -7.25 16.69
N LEU A 233 27.33 -6.02 16.90
CA LEU A 233 27.43 -4.98 15.88
C LEU A 233 28.82 -5.00 15.26
N ALA A 234 28.92 -4.60 13.99
CA ALA A 234 30.18 -4.28 13.34
C ALA A 234 30.04 -3.00 12.52
N GLN A 235 31.15 -2.28 12.36
CA GLN A 235 31.21 -1.19 11.37
C GLN A 235 31.11 -1.77 9.95
N VAL A 236 30.57 -0.98 9.04
CA VAL A 236 30.48 -1.33 7.62
C VAL A 236 31.28 -0.35 6.77
N GLY A 237 31.93 -0.91 5.75
CA GLY A 237 32.64 -0.14 4.74
C GLY A 237 31.72 0.52 3.71
N PRO A 238 32.29 1.26 2.75
CA PRO A 238 31.56 1.85 1.65
C PRO A 238 30.79 0.83 0.78
N ASP A 239 31.23 -0.42 0.76
CA ASP A 239 30.59 -1.54 0.10
C ASP A 239 29.45 -2.16 0.93
N ARG A 240 29.15 -1.57 2.09
CA ARG A 240 28.13 -2.02 3.07
C ARG A 240 28.41 -3.40 3.67
N LYS A 241 29.66 -3.85 3.64
CA LYS A 241 30.06 -5.09 4.28
C LYS A 241 30.70 -4.84 5.63
N PRO A 242 30.49 -5.74 6.60
CA PRO A 242 31.13 -5.64 7.91
C PRO A 242 32.65 -5.62 7.80
N ILE A 243 33.30 -4.75 8.56
CA ILE A 243 34.76 -4.64 8.64
C ILE A 243 35.23 -5.56 9.78
N PRO A 244 36.04 -6.60 9.50
CA PRO A 244 36.59 -7.49 10.52
C PRO A 244 37.43 -6.74 11.56
N GLY A 245 37.32 -7.12 12.83
CA GLY A 245 38.01 -6.50 13.96
C GLY A 245 37.32 -5.28 14.55
N THR A 246 36.10 -4.94 14.08
CA THR A 246 35.27 -3.85 14.60
C THR A 246 34.06 -4.36 15.42
N GLU A 247 34.03 -5.65 15.68
CA GLU A 247 32.92 -6.31 16.34
C GLU A 247 32.73 -5.80 17.79
N GLN A 248 31.51 -5.45 18.13
CA GLN A 248 31.10 -4.99 19.45
C GLN A 248 29.91 -5.82 19.95
N ASN A 249 30.08 -6.50 21.07
CA ASN A 249 28.99 -7.20 21.72
C ASN A 249 28.21 -6.26 22.61
N ILE A 250 26.89 -6.19 22.39
CA ILE A 250 25.96 -5.41 23.21
C ILE A 250 24.99 -6.39 23.89
N PRO A 251 25.08 -6.59 25.20
CA PRO A 251 24.07 -7.35 25.94
C PRO A 251 22.73 -6.65 25.86
N CYS A 252 21.67 -7.35 25.41
CA CYS A 252 20.31 -6.85 25.33
C CYS A 252 19.33 -8.01 25.38
N ASP A 253 18.09 -7.76 25.72
CA ASP A 253 17.02 -8.76 25.71
C ASP A 253 16.05 -8.58 24.52
N THR A 254 16.23 -7.49 23.76
CA THR A 254 15.35 -7.14 22.64
C THR A 254 16.11 -6.43 21.52
N LEU A 255 15.87 -6.88 20.30
CA LEU A 255 16.31 -6.25 19.06
C LEU A 255 15.08 -5.76 18.28
N LEU A 256 14.98 -4.45 18.07
CA LEU A 256 13.97 -3.86 17.18
C LEU A 256 14.55 -3.62 15.79
N LEU A 257 13.76 -3.92 14.77
CA LEU A 257 14.13 -3.78 13.37
C LEU A 257 13.29 -2.66 12.72
N SER A 258 13.95 -1.59 12.27
CA SER A 258 13.36 -0.47 11.53
C SER A 258 14.06 -0.32 10.17
N CYS A 259 14.04 -1.39 9.36
CA CYS A 259 14.87 -1.54 8.18
C CYS A 259 14.10 -1.45 6.86
N GLY A 260 13.08 -0.61 6.81
CA GLY A 260 12.26 -0.35 5.63
C GLY A 260 10.96 -1.15 5.59
N LEU A 261 10.12 -0.73 4.66
CA LEU A 261 8.75 -1.22 4.46
C LEU A 261 8.65 -1.97 3.12
N ILE A 262 7.69 -2.89 3.03
CA ILE A 262 7.38 -3.68 1.85
C ILE A 262 5.88 -3.50 1.56
N PRO A 263 5.48 -2.97 0.39
CA PRO A 263 4.09 -2.92 -0.02
C PRO A 263 3.41 -4.30 -0.01
N GLU A 264 2.17 -4.38 0.50
CA GLU A 264 1.42 -5.63 0.66
C GLU A 264 0.72 -6.02 -0.64
N ASN A 265 1.42 -6.72 -1.53
CA ASN A 265 0.96 -7.03 -2.87
C ASN A 265 0.71 -8.51 -3.16
N GLU A 266 0.46 -9.33 -2.15
CA GLU A 266 0.14 -10.76 -2.35
C GLU A 266 -1.19 -10.94 -3.10
N LEU A 267 -2.24 -10.19 -2.75
CA LEU A 267 -3.52 -10.19 -3.45
C LEU A 267 -3.39 -9.61 -4.86
N SER A 268 -2.61 -8.53 -5.01
CA SER A 268 -2.34 -7.90 -6.31
C SER A 268 -1.68 -8.88 -7.28
N THR A 269 -0.66 -9.61 -6.81
CA THR A 269 0.07 -10.60 -7.61
C THR A 269 -0.83 -11.76 -8.02
N LYS A 270 -1.67 -12.29 -7.11
CA LYS A 270 -2.62 -13.35 -7.42
C LYS A 270 -3.64 -12.93 -8.48
N LEU A 271 -4.09 -11.69 -8.43
CA LEU A 271 -5.02 -11.13 -9.41
C LEU A 271 -4.37 -10.87 -10.79
N GLY A 272 -3.06 -10.97 -10.91
CA GLY A 272 -2.31 -10.69 -12.14
C GLY A 272 -1.96 -9.20 -12.31
N VAL A 273 -1.97 -8.43 -11.25
CA VAL A 273 -1.50 -7.04 -11.27
C VAL A 273 0.02 -7.01 -11.44
N SER A 274 0.49 -6.23 -12.39
CA SER A 274 1.91 -6.01 -12.65
C SER A 274 2.53 -5.11 -11.59
N LEU A 275 3.68 -5.52 -11.04
CA LEU A 275 4.37 -4.77 -9.99
C LEU A 275 5.61 -4.05 -10.53
N SER A 276 5.89 -2.87 -9.99
CA SER A 276 7.12 -2.12 -10.23
C SER A 276 8.31 -2.79 -9.52
N PRO A 277 9.41 -3.07 -10.21
CA PRO A 277 10.60 -3.61 -9.57
C PRO A 277 11.30 -2.59 -8.64
N VAL A 278 10.97 -1.30 -8.76
CA VAL A 278 11.55 -0.21 -7.97
C VAL A 278 10.83 -0.03 -6.65
N THR A 279 9.49 0.08 -6.69
CA THR A 279 8.68 0.34 -5.50
C THR A 279 8.14 -0.93 -4.86
N GLY A 280 8.04 -2.03 -5.61
CA GLY A 280 7.36 -3.26 -5.19
C GLY A 280 5.83 -3.13 -5.17
N GLY A 281 5.28 -1.98 -5.56
CA GLY A 281 3.84 -1.74 -5.66
C GLY A 281 3.30 -1.93 -7.08
N PRO A 282 1.97 -1.87 -7.28
CA PRO A 282 1.35 -1.97 -8.59
C PRO A 282 1.85 -0.93 -9.58
N LEU A 283 1.98 -1.31 -10.85
CA LEU A 283 2.08 -0.37 -11.94
C LEU A 283 0.69 0.18 -12.23
N VAL A 284 0.54 1.49 -12.18
CA VAL A 284 -0.73 2.18 -12.42
C VAL A 284 -0.59 3.26 -13.48
N ASN A 285 -1.70 3.62 -14.12
CA ASN A 285 -1.80 4.78 -14.99
C ASN A 285 -2.06 6.07 -14.18
N GLU A 286 -2.27 7.20 -14.86
CA GLU A 286 -2.54 8.51 -14.24
C GLU A 286 -3.83 8.55 -13.42
N SER A 287 -4.74 7.61 -13.64
CA SER A 287 -5.98 7.42 -12.89
C SER A 287 -5.83 6.46 -11.70
N LEU A 288 -4.60 6.02 -11.38
CA LEU A 288 -4.30 5.02 -10.35
C LEU A 288 -4.93 3.64 -10.62
N GLU A 289 -5.34 3.37 -11.86
CA GLU A 289 -5.83 2.08 -12.31
C GLU A 289 -4.66 1.18 -12.70
N THR A 290 -4.73 -0.08 -12.31
CA THR A 290 -3.73 -1.10 -12.64
C THR A 290 -3.91 -1.64 -14.07
N ASN A 291 -3.08 -2.60 -14.48
CA ASN A 291 -3.28 -3.33 -15.73
C ASN A 291 -4.54 -4.23 -15.72
N VAL A 292 -5.19 -4.43 -14.58
CA VAL A 292 -6.46 -5.16 -14.46
C VAL A 292 -7.59 -4.13 -14.45
N PRO A 293 -8.48 -4.09 -15.49
CA PRO A 293 -9.52 -3.08 -15.58
C PRO A 293 -10.42 -3.04 -14.36
N GLY A 294 -10.71 -1.84 -13.85
CA GLY A 294 -11.55 -1.63 -12.67
C GLY A 294 -10.85 -1.90 -11.34
N VAL A 295 -9.55 -2.22 -11.35
CA VAL A 295 -8.75 -2.41 -10.13
C VAL A 295 -7.79 -1.23 -9.96
N PHE A 296 -7.95 -0.49 -8.87
CA PHE A 296 -7.17 0.69 -8.51
C PHE A 296 -6.27 0.39 -7.31
N ALA A 297 -5.17 1.14 -7.16
CA ALA A 297 -4.29 1.01 -6.01
C ALA A 297 -3.88 2.39 -5.48
N CYS A 298 -3.83 2.55 -4.15
CA CYS A 298 -3.43 3.80 -3.51
C CYS A 298 -2.82 3.59 -2.13
N GLY A 299 -2.05 4.56 -1.68
CA GLY A 299 -1.33 4.53 -0.41
C GLY A 299 -0.14 3.57 -0.42
N ASN A 300 0.26 3.09 0.75
CA ASN A 300 1.50 2.33 0.92
C ASN A 300 1.52 0.95 0.23
N VAL A 301 0.41 0.46 -0.28
CA VAL A 301 0.40 -0.70 -1.18
C VAL A 301 0.95 -0.36 -2.56
N LEU A 302 0.77 0.89 -3.02
CA LEU A 302 1.28 1.40 -4.30
C LEU A 302 2.75 1.81 -4.19
N HIS A 303 3.07 2.65 -3.25
CA HIS A 303 4.44 2.98 -2.83
C HIS A 303 4.43 3.53 -1.40
N VAL A 304 5.57 3.43 -0.73
CA VAL A 304 5.68 3.95 0.64
C VAL A 304 5.76 5.47 0.61
N HIS A 305 4.87 6.13 1.32
CA HIS A 305 4.82 7.59 1.47
C HIS A 305 5.51 8.03 2.76
N ASP A 306 6.11 9.21 2.74
CA ASP A 306 6.70 9.83 3.92
C ASP A 306 5.64 10.48 4.82
N LEU A 307 4.54 10.98 4.25
CA LEU A 307 3.46 11.67 4.96
C LEU A 307 2.10 11.06 4.65
N VAL A 308 1.30 10.85 5.69
CA VAL A 308 -0.07 10.31 5.54
C VAL A 308 -1.00 11.27 4.79
N ASP A 309 -0.72 12.57 4.85
CA ASP A 309 -1.47 13.59 4.10
C ASP A 309 -1.47 13.28 2.60
N TYR A 310 -0.32 12.92 2.04
CA TYR A 310 -0.21 12.51 0.62
C TYR A 310 -0.88 11.16 0.35
N VAL A 311 -0.88 10.24 1.32
CA VAL A 311 -1.64 8.99 1.21
C VAL A 311 -3.13 9.27 1.02
N SER A 312 -3.69 10.19 1.82
CA SER A 312 -5.11 10.52 1.76
C SER A 312 -5.48 11.29 0.49
N GLU A 313 -4.60 12.19 0.02
CA GLU A 313 -4.78 12.92 -1.23
C GLU A 313 -4.78 11.96 -2.44
N GLU A 314 -3.77 11.10 -2.53
CA GLU A 314 -3.66 10.08 -3.59
C GLU A 314 -4.87 9.15 -3.59
N ALA A 315 -5.27 8.68 -2.41
CA ALA A 315 -6.40 7.79 -2.25
C ALA A 315 -7.74 8.46 -2.61
N GLY A 316 -7.89 9.75 -2.32
CA GLY A 316 -9.05 10.53 -2.76
C GLY A 316 -9.16 10.57 -4.29
N ARG A 317 -8.02 10.67 -5.00
CA ARG A 317 -7.97 10.58 -6.47
C ARG A 317 -8.38 9.19 -6.95
N ALA A 318 -7.87 8.11 -6.33
CA ALA A 318 -8.24 6.74 -6.66
C ALA A 318 -9.75 6.50 -6.52
N GLY A 319 -10.36 6.99 -5.43
CA GLY A 319 -11.81 6.91 -5.21
C GLY A 319 -12.62 7.63 -6.28
N LYS A 320 -12.18 8.83 -6.68
CA LYS A 320 -12.81 9.59 -7.77
C LYS A 320 -12.74 8.83 -9.09
N PHE A 321 -11.58 8.33 -9.48
CA PHE A 321 -11.40 7.61 -10.74
C PHE A 321 -12.14 6.26 -10.77
N ALA A 322 -12.20 5.55 -9.64
CA ALA A 322 -13.04 4.35 -9.52
C ALA A 322 -14.54 4.68 -9.75
N ALA A 323 -15.03 5.81 -9.23
CA ALA A 323 -16.39 6.26 -9.48
C ALA A 323 -16.63 6.62 -10.95
N GLU A 324 -15.66 7.21 -11.63
CA GLU A 324 -15.72 7.50 -13.06
C GLU A 324 -15.77 6.21 -13.89
N TYR A 325 -14.93 5.23 -13.60
CA TYR A 325 -14.93 3.90 -14.21
C TYR A 325 -16.29 3.21 -14.07
N ILE A 326 -16.85 3.20 -12.86
CA ILE A 326 -18.16 2.59 -12.60
C ILE A 326 -19.27 3.24 -13.43
N ARG A 327 -19.27 4.56 -13.56
CA ARG A 327 -20.26 5.29 -14.39
C ARG A 327 -20.13 4.95 -15.86
N GLN A 328 -18.92 4.95 -16.42
CA GLN A 328 -18.64 4.64 -17.82
C GLN A 328 -19.11 3.23 -18.17
N THR A 329 -18.70 2.24 -17.38
CA THR A 329 -19.07 0.83 -17.60
C THR A 329 -20.55 0.54 -17.35
N ALA A 330 -21.29 1.38 -16.60
CA ALA A 330 -22.74 1.30 -16.47
C ALA A 330 -23.46 1.77 -17.74
N GLY A 331 -22.98 2.85 -18.36
CA GLY A 331 -23.53 3.39 -19.61
C GLY A 331 -23.38 2.42 -20.78
N ASP A 332 -22.22 1.77 -20.90
CA ASP A 332 -21.95 0.81 -21.97
C ASP A 332 -22.85 -0.43 -21.87
N ARG A 333 -23.13 -0.93 -20.67
CA ARG A 333 -24.04 -2.07 -20.45
C ARG A 333 -25.51 -1.71 -20.72
N ALA A 334 -25.93 -0.50 -20.41
CA ALA A 334 -27.28 -0.02 -20.74
C ALA A 334 -27.46 0.14 -22.26
N GLY A 335 -26.41 0.59 -22.98
CA GLY A 335 -26.40 0.71 -24.43
C GLY A 335 -26.46 -0.64 -25.16
N THR A 336 -25.71 -1.64 -24.67
CA THR A 336 -25.74 -3.01 -25.24
C THR A 336 -27.06 -3.72 -24.97
N ALA A 337 -27.63 -3.60 -23.76
CA ALA A 337 -28.96 -4.17 -23.45
C ALA A 337 -30.09 -3.55 -24.31
N SER A 338 -30.02 -2.25 -24.56
CA SER A 338 -30.99 -1.57 -25.46
C SER A 338 -30.83 -1.99 -26.92
N ALA A 339 -29.60 -2.26 -27.37
CA ALA A 339 -29.33 -2.75 -28.71
C ALA A 339 -29.81 -4.19 -28.93
N GLU A 340 -29.65 -5.07 -27.95
CA GLU A 340 -30.15 -6.45 -27.99
C GLU A 340 -31.68 -6.53 -27.92
N GLN A 341 -32.33 -5.67 -27.13
CA GLN A 341 -33.82 -5.58 -27.12
C GLN A 341 -34.38 -5.06 -28.44
N ASN A 342 -33.69 -4.13 -29.08
CA ASN A 342 -34.12 -3.64 -30.41
C ASN A 342 -33.91 -4.68 -31.51
N LEU A 343 -32.90 -5.54 -31.42
CA LEU A 343 -32.69 -6.64 -32.36
C LEU A 343 -33.73 -7.76 -32.21
N THR A 344 -34.16 -8.08 -30.97
CA THR A 344 -35.19 -9.07 -30.72
C THR A 344 -36.58 -8.59 -31.12
N THR A 345 -36.89 -7.29 -30.96
CA THR A 345 -38.15 -6.70 -31.40
C THR A 345 -38.25 -6.57 -32.93
N GLN A 346 -37.14 -6.45 -33.63
CA GLN A 346 -37.15 -6.49 -35.11
C GLN A 346 -37.26 -7.91 -35.68
N ALA A 347 -36.81 -8.93 -34.97
CA ALA A 347 -36.94 -10.33 -35.35
C ALA A 347 -38.40 -10.84 -35.22
N ASP A 348 -39.15 -10.38 -34.20
CA ASP A 348 -40.54 -10.77 -33.97
C ASP A 348 -41.56 -10.03 -34.87
N SER A 349 -41.20 -8.91 -35.45
CA SER A 349 -42.08 -8.15 -36.37
C SER A 349 -41.95 -8.57 -37.85
N GLY A 350 -41.03 -9.50 -38.20
CA GLY A 350 -40.77 -9.98 -39.54
C GLY A 350 -41.49 -11.29 -39.95
N ALA A 351 -42.23 -11.92 -39.03
CA ALA A 351 -42.83 -13.23 -39.25
C ALA A 351 -44.36 -13.16 -39.52
N SER A 352 -44.79 -12.38 -40.54
CA SER A 352 -46.16 -12.50 -41.05
C SER A 352 -46.21 -11.94 -42.47
N SER A 353 -46.20 -12.88 -43.40
CA SER A 353 -46.52 -12.86 -44.81
C SER A 353 -45.38 -13.22 -45.77
N ALA A 354 -45.31 -14.50 -46.19
CA ALA A 354 -44.87 -14.86 -47.53
C ALA A 354 -45.35 -16.25 -47.87
N SER A 355 -46.27 -16.29 -48.80
CA SER A 355 -46.76 -17.44 -49.55
C SER A 355 -45.69 -18.02 -50.47
N ALA A 356 -45.83 -19.32 -50.73
CA ALA A 356 -45.02 -20.18 -51.57
C ALA A 356 -44.48 -19.60 -52.86
N GLY A 357 -43.20 -19.86 -53.15
CA GLY A 357 -42.57 -19.70 -54.46
C GLY A 357 -41.33 -20.56 -54.55
N GLN A 358 -41.37 -21.54 -55.45
CA GLN A 358 -40.31 -22.53 -55.69
C GLN A 358 -39.06 -21.90 -56.30
N GLY A 359 -37.90 -22.46 -55.90
CA GLY A 359 -36.79 -22.63 -56.84
C GLY A 359 -35.50 -21.87 -56.58
N SER A 360 -34.48 -22.69 -56.57
CA SER A 360 -33.04 -22.44 -56.81
C SER A 360 -32.15 -22.14 -55.62
N THR A 361 -31.31 -23.10 -55.39
CA THR A 361 -30.08 -23.08 -54.56
C THR A 361 -29.06 -22.08 -55.11
N PRO A 362 -28.41 -21.32 -54.24
CA PRO A 362 -27.09 -20.85 -54.56
C PRO A 362 -26.07 -21.26 -53.45
N LEU A 363 -25.03 -21.80 -53.96
CA LEU A 363 -23.68 -22.03 -53.46
C LEU A 363 -23.24 -21.26 -52.18
N LEU A 364 -22.76 -22.04 -51.25
CA LEU A 364 -21.90 -21.62 -50.12
C LEU A 364 -20.70 -20.82 -50.67
N ARG A 365 -20.61 -19.55 -50.26
CA ARG A 365 -19.34 -18.80 -50.25
C ARG A 365 -18.79 -18.82 -48.82
N THR A 366 -17.72 -19.56 -48.67
CA THR A 366 -16.82 -19.55 -47.52
C THR A 366 -16.19 -18.18 -47.34
N VAL A 367 -16.34 -17.60 -46.15
CA VAL A 367 -15.60 -16.40 -45.73
C VAL A 367 -14.26 -16.89 -45.14
N PRO A 368 -13.09 -16.34 -45.50
CA PRO A 368 -11.81 -16.75 -44.96
C PRO A 368 -11.61 -16.22 -43.57
N SER A 369 -11.11 -17.08 -42.67
CA SER A 369 -10.63 -16.75 -41.35
C SER A 369 -9.44 -15.80 -41.41
N ALA A 370 -9.55 -14.67 -40.76
CA ALA A 370 -8.44 -13.73 -40.52
C ALA A 370 -7.55 -14.22 -39.37
N SER A 371 -6.68 -15.16 -39.69
CA SER A 371 -5.52 -15.49 -38.86
C SER A 371 -4.29 -15.40 -39.77
N ARG A 372 -3.59 -14.26 -39.67
CA ARG A 372 -2.16 -14.04 -40.03
C ARG A 372 -1.95 -12.56 -40.39
N LEU A 373 -1.45 -11.83 -39.40
CA LEU A 373 -0.61 -10.63 -39.64
C LEU A 373 -0.11 -10.09 -38.30
N PHE A 374 0.88 -10.80 -37.73
CA PHE A 374 1.81 -10.22 -36.77
C PHE A 374 3.12 -11.02 -36.84
N HIS A 375 3.89 -10.76 -37.90
CA HIS A 375 5.34 -10.95 -37.93
C HIS A 375 5.90 -10.13 -39.10
N ARG A 376 6.46 -8.97 -38.80
CA ARG A 376 7.59 -8.29 -39.43
C ARG A 376 7.48 -6.78 -39.27
N ALA A 377 8.19 -6.26 -38.31
CA ALA A 377 8.85 -4.96 -38.42
C ALA A 377 9.73 -4.76 -37.16
N ALA A 378 10.88 -5.39 -37.19
CA ALA A 378 12.02 -4.98 -36.38
C ALA A 378 13.17 -4.77 -37.38
N SER A 379 13.34 -3.53 -37.82
CA SER A 379 14.64 -3.01 -38.30
C SER A 379 14.48 -1.54 -38.69
N ASP A 380 15.32 -0.72 -38.08
CA ASP A 380 15.78 0.60 -38.49
C ASP A 380 14.74 1.73 -38.71
N THR A 381 14.68 2.60 -37.73
CA THR A 381 14.69 4.05 -38.01
C THR A 381 15.31 4.81 -36.82
N ARG A 382 16.54 5.28 -37.05
CA ARG A 382 17.18 6.30 -36.21
C ARG A 382 16.43 7.61 -36.39
N PHE A 383 15.66 8.01 -35.38
CA PHE A 383 15.19 9.40 -35.26
C PHE A 383 16.20 10.20 -34.43
N ARG A 384 16.94 11.08 -35.12
CA ARG A 384 17.68 12.16 -34.46
C ARG A 384 16.69 13.23 -34.06
N SER A 385 16.59 13.54 -32.74
CA SER A 385 15.94 14.71 -32.20
C SER A 385 16.77 15.96 -32.52
N PRO A 386 16.20 17.08 -32.96
CA PRO A 386 16.94 18.29 -33.30
C PRO A 386 17.23 19.22 -32.10
N PHE A 387 16.99 18.82 -30.88
CA PHE A 387 17.34 19.61 -29.70
C PHE A 387 18.20 18.80 -28.77
N GLY A 388 19.50 19.13 -28.76
CA GLY A 388 20.47 18.58 -27.84
C GLY A 388 20.11 18.96 -26.40
N CYS A 389 19.61 18.01 -25.63
CA CYS A 389 19.49 18.11 -24.20
C CYS A 389 20.22 16.92 -23.56
N PRO A 390 21.13 17.15 -22.59
CA PRO A 390 21.94 16.07 -22.03
C PRO A 390 21.12 15.19 -21.10
N ILE A 391 21.52 13.93 -21.09
CA ILE A 391 21.04 12.84 -20.27
C ILE A 391 20.81 13.27 -18.82
N TRP A 392 19.55 13.24 -18.36
CA TRP A 392 19.20 13.44 -16.97
C TRP A 392 19.66 12.22 -16.16
N ARG A 393 20.80 12.37 -15.45
CA ARG A 393 21.05 11.58 -14.24
C ARG A 393 20.02 12.07 -13.22
N THR A 394 19.10 11.19 -12.84
CA THR A 394 18.16 11.41 -11.75
C THR A 394 18.94 11.55 -10.45
N ARG A 395 19.29 12.78 -10.08
CA ARG A 395 19.65 13.12 -8.71
C ARG A 395 18.34 13.36 -7.97
N PHE A 396 18.03 12.51 -7.02
CA PHE A 396 17.04 12.80 -6.01
C PHE A 396 17.48 14.07 -5.27
N TRP A 397 16.72 15.13 -5.44
CA TRP A 397 16.81 16.30 -4.60
C TRP A 397 15.93 16.06 -3.39
N PHE A 398 16.54 15.76 -2.25
CA PHE A 398 15.94 16.01 -0.95
C PHE A 398 15.93 17.53 -0.75
N VAL A 399 14.80 18.16 -0.96
CA VAL A 399 14.57 19.50 -0.44
C VAL A 399 14.19 19.32 1.02
N SER A 400 15.14 19.54 1.93
CA SER A 400 14.86 19.61 3.35
C SER A 400 13.92 20.78 3.61
N ALA A 401 12.81 20.52 4.30
CA ALA A 401 11.86 21.53 4.75
C ALA A 401 12.43 22.55 5.77
N SER A 402 13.75 22.58 5.97
CA SER A 402 14.42 23.49 6.92
C SER A 402 14.70 24.89 6.37
N GLU A 403 14.52 25.16 5.07
CA GLU A 403 14.79 26.51 4.51
C GLU A 403 13.56 27.44 4.46
N ALA A 404 12.35 26.95 4.75
CA ALA A 404 11.14 27.79 4.73
C ALA A 404 10.82 28.48 6.07
N TYR A 405 11.55 28.20 7.14
CA TYR A 405 11.22 28.73 8.49
C TYR A 405 12.10 29.88 9.00
N SER A 406 13.04 30.38 8.19
CA SER A 406 13.95 31.43 8.65
C SER A 406 13.60 32.88 8.19
N GLN A 407 12.42 33.12 7.61
CA GLN A 407 12.03 34.45 7.12
C GLN A 407 10.70 35.02 7.65
N THR A 408 10.28 34.66 8.87
CA THR A 408 9.18 35.40 9.52
C THR A 408 9.42 35.48 11.03
N GLN A 409 10.39 36.29 11.44
CA GLN A 409 10.40 37.01 12.70
C GLN A 409 11.06 38.38 12.48
N TYR A 410 10.21 39.34 12.19
CA TYR A 410 10.27 40.72 12.68
C TYR A 410 8.83 41.21 12.76
#